data_2cd0113340140ce9b036c1c49cd5826c
#
_entry.id   2cd0113340140ce9b036c1c49cd5826c
#
_cell.length_a   1.000
_cell.length_b   1.000
_cell.length_c   1.000
_cell.angle_alpha   90.00
_cell.angle_beta   90.00
_cell.angle_gamma   90.00
#
_symmetry.space_group_name_H-M   'P 1'
#
loop_
_entity.id
_entity.type
_entity.pdbx_description
1 polymer ?
#
loop_
_entity_poly.entity_id
_entity_poly.type
_entity_poly.pdbx_seq_one_letter_code
_entity_poly.pdbx_strand_id
1 'polypeptide(L)'
;MPQPNTFLSVRGLSHTYHTKNGETPALKDIHFDLFTGEFAAIIGPSGCGKSTLLELIAGLIPLQKGSLRYPFLNQPPSIGYMLQKDHLLEYRTIYKNIILGLEIQHRLTEKNLEYVQKLMQQYDIADFADSYPRELSGGMRQRAALIRTLALKPDFLLLDEPFSALDYQTRLDVSDDIAKIIRQSRVTTLLVTHDLSEAISISDRIIVLGKRPGHIRSIITIDFGSEHQLSSKEARIHPQFQNYFNQIWKELKHDE
;
A
#
# COMPACT_ATOMS: atom_id res chain seq x y z
N MET A 1 8.38 -8.47 24.82
CA MET A 1 8.11 -8.97 23.47
C MET A 1 9.40 -8.88 22.69
N PRO A 2 9.79 -9.88 21.87
CA PRO A 2 10.97 -9.72 21.01
C PRO A 2 10.73 -8.52 20.09
N GLN A 3 11.76 -7.69 19.90
CA GLN A 3 11.67 -6.57 18.96
C GLN A 3 11.33 -7.13 17.58
N PRO A 4 10.34 -6.54 16.87
CA PRO A 4 10.00 -7.00 15.53
C PRO A 4 11.21 -6.88 14.61
N ASN A 5 11.46 -7.92 13.80
CA ASN A 5 12.57 -7.91 12.84
C ASN A 5 12.33 -6.81 11.80
N THR A 6 13.32 -5.94 11.58
CA THR A 6 13.27 -4.90 10.57
C THR A 6 13.22 -5.52 9.17
N PHE A 7 12.14 -5.31 8.43
CA PHE A 7 12.00 -5.76 7.05
C PHE A 7 12.71 -4.83 6.07
N LEU A 8 12.43 -3.52 6.16
CA LEU A 8 13.04 -2.47 5.33
C LEU A 8 13.61 -1.38 6.23
N SER A 9 14.84 -0.94 5.93
CA SER A 9 15.50 0.19 6.56
C SER A 9 15.80 1.26 5.53
N VAL A 10 15.17 2.43 5.65
CA VAL A 10 15.38 3.62 4.81
C VAL A 10 16.26 4.60 5.54
N ARG A 11 17.36 5.05 4.94
CA ARG A 11 18.33 5.96 5.59
C ARG A 11 18.77 7.07 4.65
N GLY A 12 18.53 8.32 5.05
CA GLY A 12 18.99 9.54 4.39
C GLY A 12 18.49 9.70 2.96
N LEU A 13 17.33 9.11 2.63
CA LEU A 13 16.81 9.09 1.27
C LEU A 13 16.36 10.48 0.86
N SER A 14 16.94 10.98 -0.24
CA SER A 14 16.59 12.28 -0.84
C SER A 14 16.50 12.14 -2.35
N HIS A 15 15.58 12.86 -2.96
CA HIS A 15 15.38 12.84 -4.41
C HIS A 15 14.98 14.22 -4.94
N THR A 16 15.60 14.61 -6.07
CA THR A 16 15.32 15.87 -6.76
C THR A 16 15.05 15.57 -8.24
N TYR A 17 13.92 16.02 -8.74
CA TYR A 17 13.62 15.95 -10.16
C TYR A 17 14.35 17.08 -10.90
N HIS A 18 15.07 16.73 -11.97
CA HIS A 18 15.73 17.68 -12.87
C HIS A 18 14.92 17.81 -14.15
N THR A 19 14.44 19.00 -14.43
CA THR A 19 13.68 19.31 -15.65
C THR A 19 14.34 20.45 -16.41
N LYS A 20 13.92 20.69 -17.64
CA LYS A 20 14.37 21.84 -18.41
C LYS A 20 14.10 23.20 -17.72
N ASN A 21 13.12 23.24 -16.83
CA ASN A 21 12.68 24.43 -16.10
C ASN A 21 13.33 24.57 -14.71
N GLY A 22 14.27 23.70 -14.37
CA GLY A 22 15.00 23.74 -13.09
C GLY A 22 14.89 22.47 -12.28
N GLU A 23 15.39 22.54 -11.05
CA GLU A 23 15.40 21.46 -10.07
C GLU A 23 14.19 21.56 -9.16
N THR A 24 13.63 20.40 -8.85
CA THR A 24 12.47 20.31 -7.96
C THR A 24 12.73 19.25 -6.90
N PRO A 25 13.18 19.63 -5.68
CA PRO A 25 13.35 18.68 -4.58
C PRO A 25 12.01 18.05 -4.21
N ALA A 26 11.93 16.73 -4.29
CA ALA A 26 10.73 15.98 -3.96
C ALA A 26 10.78 15.44 -2.53
N LEU A 27 11.91 14.86 -2.14
CA LEU A 27 12.13 14.25 -0.82
C LEU A 27 13.46 14.74 -0.24
N LYS A 28 13.49 14.90 1.09
CA LYS A 28 14.68 15.35 1.81
C LYS A 28 14.86 14.52 3.07
N ASP A 29 15.98 13.82 3.15
CA ASP A 29 16.49 13.15 4.35
C ASP A 29 15.48 12.24 5.06
N ILE A 30 14.86 11.33 4.32
CA ILE A 30 13.86 10.38 4.82
C ILE A 30 14.53 9.23 5.56
N HIS A 31 14.08 8.98 6.80
CA HIS A 31 14.57 7.89 7.66
C HIS A 31 13.39 7.17 8.33
N PHE A 32 13.21 5.89 8.06
CA PHE A 32 12.28 5.04 8.80
C PHE A 32 12.62 3.56 8.63
N ASP A 33 12.03 2.73 9.46
CA ASP A 33 12.07 1.28 9.36
C ASP A 33 10.65 0.75 9.18
N LEU A 34 10.50 -0.34 8.41
CA LEU A 34 9.31 -1.18 8.40
C LEU A 34 9.65 -2.53 9.02
N PHE A 35 8.68 -3.13 9.68
CA PHE A 35 8.85 -4.42 10.35
C PHE A 35 8.16 -5.54 9.56
N THR A 36 8.66 -6.77 9.70
CA THR A 36 8.10 -7.92 8.98
C THR A 36 6.61 -8.14 9.34
N GLY A 37 5.77 -8.21 8.33
CA GLY A 37 4.32 -8.39 8.47
C GLY A 37 3.56 -7.13 8.93
N GLU A 38 4.24 -5.99 9.05
CA GLU A 38 3.63 -4.72 9.41
C GLU A 38 2.79 -4.16 8.26
N PHE A 39 1.66 -3.55 8.59
CA PHE A 39 0.89 -2.71 7.70
C PHE A 39 1.13 -1.25 8.08
N ALA A 40 2.01 -0.54 7.39
CA ALA A 40 2.28 0.87 7.62
C ALA A 40 1.60 1.75 6.58
N ALA A 41 1.19 2.96 6.98
CA ALA A 41 0.67 3.97 6.06
C ALA A 41 1.58 5.20 6.00
N ILE A 42 1.67 5.82 4.82
CA ILE A 42 2.27 7.14 4.61
C ILE A 42 1.16 8.11 4.27
N ILE A 43 1.09 9.19 5.02
CA ILE A 43 0.17 10.30 4.77
C ILE A 43 0.95 11.62 4.64
N GLY A 44 0.34 12.59 3.98
CA GLY A 44 0.94 13.92 3.81
C GLY A 44 0.20 14.73 2.76
N PRO A 45 0.49 16.03 2.65
CA PRO A 45 -0.15 16.92 1.69
C PRO A 45 0.01 16.43 0.24
N SER A 46 -0.88 16.89 -0.66
CA SER A 46 -0.73 16.61 -2.08
C SER A 46 0.60 17.15 -2.60
N GLY A 47 1.30 16.36 -3.42
CA GLY A 47 2.59 16.74 -4.01
C GLY A 47 3.79 16.74 -3.04
N CYS A 48 3.67 16.24 -1.80
CA CYS A 48 4.81 16.16 -0.88
C CYS A 48 5.83 15.05 -1.20
N GLY A 49 5.55 14.18 -2.19
CA GLY A 49 6.50 13.15 -2.63
C GLY A 49 6.16 11.71 -2.20
N LYS A 50 4.93 11.42 -1.77
CA LYS A 50 4.49 10.06 -1.35
C LYS A 50 4.70 9.01 -2.44
N SER A 51 4.17 9.24 -3.65
CA SER A 51 4.35 8.32 -4.78
C SER A 51 5.82 8.22 -5.20
N THR A 52 6.57 9.33 -5.17
CA THR A 52 8.02 9.32 -5.41
C THR A 52 8.75 8.40 -4.42
N LEU A 53 8.35 8.40 -3.14
CA LEU A 53 8.92 7.51 -2.13
C LEU A 53 8.61 6.04 -2.44
N LEU A 54 7.37 5.72 -2.84
CA LEU A 54 7.02 4.36 -3.26
C LEU A 54 7.79 3.92 -4.51
N GLU A 55 7.93 4.79 -5.52
CA GLU A 55 8.67 4.51 -6.76
C GLU A 55 10.17 4.24 -6.49
N LEU A 56 10.78 5.00 -5.56
CA LEU A 56 12.16 4.77 -5.12
C LEU A 56 12.30 3.42 -4.40
N ILE A 57 11.37 3.09 -3.50
CA ILE A 57 11.35 1.81 -2.78
C ILE A 57 11.12 0.65 -3.75
N ALA A 58 10.24 0.83 -4.74
CA ALA A 58 9.97 -0.16 -5.78
C ALA A 58 11.13 -0.34 -6.78
N GLY A 59 12.14 0.55 -6.76
CA GLY A 59 13.23 0.55 -7.74
C GLY A 59 12.82 1.00 -9.14
N LEU A 60 11.66 1.65 -9.29
CA LEU A 60 11.17 2.18 -10.57
C LEU A 60 11.92 3.43 -11.00
N ILE A 61 12.43 4.18 -10.04
CA ILE A 61 13.36 5.32 -10.27
C ILE A 61 14.66 5.09 -9.48
N PRO A 62 15.82 5.53 -10.00
CA PRO A 62 17.09 5.31 -9.35
C PRO A 62 17.25 6.15 -8.08
N LEU A 63 17.88 5.58 -7.06
CA LEU A 63 18.28 6.30 -5.86
C LEU A 63 19.36 7.33 -6.20
N GLN A 64 19.12 8.60 -5.84
CA GLN A 64 20.09 9.67 -5.96
C GLN A 64 20.95 9.80 -4.70
N LYS A 65 20.31 9.71 -3.51
CA LYS A 65 20.97 9.82 -2.22
C LYS A 65 20.28 8.97 -1.18
N GLY A 66 21.06 8.43 -0.24
CA GLY A 66 20.55 7.55 0.82
C GLY A 66 20.68 6.07 0.48
N SER A 67 20.04 5.22 1.28
CA SER A 67 20.06 3.77 1.09
C SER A 67 18.77 3.11 1.49
N LEU A 68 18.42 2.03 0.78
CA LEU A 68 17.40 1.06 1.13
C LEU A 68 18.10 -0.26 1.47
N ARG A 69 17.79 -0.83 2.64
CA ARG A 69 18.37 -2.10 3.10
C ARG A 69 17.27 -3.03 3.57
N TYR A 70 17.43 -4.31 3.26
CA TYR A 70 16.57 -5.40 3.72
C TYR A 70 17.39 -6.32 4.62
N PRO A 71 17.54 -6.00 5.94
CA PRO A 71 18.57 -6.58 6.80
C PRO A 71 18.52 -8.10 6.95
N PHE A 72 17.33 -8.69 6.80
CA PHE A 72 17.11 -10.14 7.01
C PHE A 72 16.88 -10.91 5.70
N LEU A 73 17.02 -10.26 4.55
CA LEU A 73 16.89 -10.91 3.25
C LEU A 73 18.25 -11.05 2.59
N ASN A 74 18.55 -12.25 2.07
CA ASN A 74 19.77 -12.52 1.33
C ASN A 74 19.73 -11.92 -0.10
N GLN A 75 18.55 -11.53 -0.57
CA GLN A 75 18.32 -10.92 -1.87
C GLN A 75 17.19 -9.87 -1.75
N PRO A 76 17.09 -8.91 -2.68
CA PRO A 76 15.97 -7.97 -2.69
C PRO A 76 14.63 -8.69 -2.70
N PRO A 77 13.62 -8.19 -1.95
CA PRO A 77 12.29 -8.82 -1.90
C PRO A 77 11.58 -8.72 -3.25
N SER A 78 10.71 -9.67 -3.52
CA SER A 78 9.72 -9.51 -4.58
C SER A 78 8.69 -8.47 -4.17
N ILE A 79 8.51 -7.44 -4.99
CA ILE A 79 7.62 -6.31 -4.70
C ILE A 79 6.36 -6.44 -5.55
N GLY A 80 5.20 -6.44 -4.88
CA GLY A 80 3.91 -6.22 -5.50
C GLY A 80 3.57 -4.73 -5.44
N TYR A 81 3.35 -4.08 -6.57
CA TYR A 81 3.01 -2.67 -6.63
C TYR A 81 1.61 -2.48 -7.21
N MET A 82 0.71 -1.92 -6.41
CA MET A 82 -0.62 -1.54 -6.82
C MET A 82 -0.69 -0.02 -6.99
N LEU A 83 -0.92 0.39 -8.22
CA LEU A 83 -1.02 1.80 -8.61
C LEU A 83 -2.40 2.37 -8.26
N GLN A 84 -2.51 3.68 -8.24
CA GLN A 84 -3.74 4.44 -7.96
C GLN A 84 -4.94 4.01 -8.82
N LYS A 85 -4.70 3.70 -10.10
CA LYS A 85 -5.69 3.09 -10.99
C LYS A 85 -5.49 1.59 -11.04
N ASP A 86 -6.55 0.84 -11.30
CA ASP A 86 -6.52 -0.62 -11.38
C ASP A 86 -5.63 -1.16 -12.52
N HIS A 87 -5.47 -0.39 -13.60
CA HIS A 87 -4.69 -0.75 -14.79
C HIS A 87 -4.98 -2.17 -15.30
N LEU A 88 -6.25 -2.58 -15.22
CA LEU A 88 -6.69 -3.80 -15.86
C LEU A 88 -6.71 -3.60 -17.38
N LEU A 89 -6.27 -4.63 -18.11
CA LEU A 89 -6.28 -4.60 -19.58
C LEU A 89 -7.71 -4.84 -20.07
N GLU A 90 -8.32 -3.83 -20.68
CA GLU A 90 -9.72 -3.84 -21.10
C GLU A 90 -10.07 -4.94 -22.12
N TYR A 91 -9.08 -5.41 -22.88
CA TYR A 91 -9.23 -6.48 -23.89
C TYR A 91 -9.00 -7.90 -23.35
N ARG A 92 -8.73 -8.03 -22.04
CA ARG A 92 -8.55 -9.31 -21.35
C ARG A 92 -9.65 -9.52 -20.32
N THR A 93 -10.07 -10.77 -20.15
CA THR A 93 -10.99 -11.13 -19.06
C THR A 93 -10.34 -10.88 -17.69
N ILE A 94 -11.14 -10.85 -16.63
CA ILE A 94 -10.66 -10.66 -15.26
C ILE A 94 -9.67 -11.77 -14.89
N TYR A 95 -10.00 -13.04 -15.17
CA TYR A 95 -9.07 -14.14 -14.92
C TYR A 95 -7.74 -13.93 -15.64
N LYS A 96 -7.76 -13.59 -16.94
CA LYS A 96 -6.54 -13.31 -17.72
C LYS A 96 -5.75 -12.10 -17.23
N ASN A 97 -6.42 -11.10 -16.68
CA ASN A 97 -5.75 -9.98 -16.01
C ASN A 97 -5.04 -10.44 -14.73
N ILE A 98 -5.70 -11.26 -13.91
CA ILE A 98 -5.16 -11.75 -12.64
C ILE A 98 -3.90 -12.60 -12.86
N ILE A 99 -3.93 -13.51 -13.83
CA ILE A 99 -2.78 -14.39 -14.10
C ILE A 99 -1.67 -13.73 -14.92
N LEU A 100 -1.85 -12.49 -15.40
CA LEU A 100 -0.92 -11.83 -16.32
C LEU A 100 0.53 -11.85 -15.82
N GLY A 101 0.76 -11.53 -14.56
CA GLY A 101 2.11 -11.54 -13.98
C GLY A 101 2.73 -12.94 -13.94
N LEU A 102 1.94 -13.98 -13.68
CA LEU A 102 2.38 -15.37 -13.73
C LEU A 102 2.72 -15.79 -15.16
N GLU A 103 1.92 -15.33 -16.13
CA GLU A 103 2.12 -15.57 -17.56
C GLU A 103 3.46 -14.97 -18.02
N ILE A 104 3.71 -13.70 -17.72
CA ILE A 104 4.95 -12.98 -18.07
C ILE A 104 6.18 -13.66 -17.43
N GLN A 105 6.06 -14.13 -16.19
CA GLN A 105 7.14 -14.81 -15.47
C GLN A 105 7.27 -16.29 -15.81
N HIS A 106 6.51 -16.84 -16.76
CA HIS A 106 6.46 -18.26 -17.09
C HIS A 106 6.19 -19.18 -15.90
N ARG A 107 5.34 -18.73 -14.95
CA ARG A 107 4.99 -19.41 -13.69
C ARG A 107 3.55 -19.93 -13.66
N LEU A 108 2.94 -20.22 -14.80
CA LEU A 108 1.60 -20.81 -14.92
C LEU A 108 1.63 -22.30 -14.53
N THR A 109 1.95 -22.59 -13.28
CA THR A 109 1.90 -23.94 -12.72
C THR A 109 0.52 -24.22 -12.13
N GLU A 110 0.11 -25.49 -12.07
CA GLU A 110 -1.15 -25.92 -11.46
C GLU A 110 -1.31 -25.34 -10.05
N LYS A 111 -0.28 -25.45 -9.22
CA LYS A 111 -0.24 -24.88 -7.85
C LYS A 111 -0.51 -23.38 -7.80
N ASN A 112 0.02 -22.61 -8.75
CA ASN A 112 -0.20 -21.16 -8.78
C ASN A 112 -1.61 -20.83 -9.30
N LEU A 113 -2.12 -21.60 -10.26
CA LEU A 113 -3.48 -21.41 -10.76
C LEU A 113 -4.54 -21.79 -9.71
N GLU A 114 -4.33 -22.86 -8.96
CA GLU A 114 -5.16 -23.20 -7.79
C GLU A 114 -5.14 -22.09 -6.73
N TYR A 115 -3.98 -21.49 -6.46
CA TYR A 115 -3.87 -20.38 -5.54
C TYR A 115 -4.66 -19.16 -6.04
N VAL A 116 -4.57 -18.83 -7.33
CA VAL A 116 -5.37 -17.75 -7.95
C VAL A 116 -6.87 -18.03 -7.81
N GLN A 117 -7.32 -19.26 -8.09
CA GLN A 117 -8.72 -19.62 -7.91
C GLN A 117 -9.21 -19.45 -6.47
N LYS A 118 -8.39 -19.87 -5.49
CA LYS A 118 -8.69 -19.65 -4.07
C LYS A 118 -8.80 -18.16 -3.73
N LEU A 119 -7.89 -17.32 -4.23
CA LEU A 119 -7.98 -15.87 -4.05
C LEU A 119 -9.27 -15.32 -4.68
N MET A 120 -9.60 -15.72 -5.91
CA MET A 120 -10.80 -15.24 -6.58
C MET A 120 -12.09 -15.63 -5.84
N GLN A 121 -12.16 -16.84 -5.28
CA GLN A 121 -13.28 -17.30 -4.45
C GLN A 121 -13.34 -16.53 -3.13
N GLN A 122 -12.21 -16.40 -2.43
CA GLN A 122 -12.12 -15.74 -1.12
C GLN A 122 -12.52 -14.25 -1.19
N TYR A 123 -12.37 -13.63 -2.37
CA TYR A 123 -12.61 -12.19 -2.57
C TYR A 123 -13.78 -11.88 -3.50
N ASP A 124 -14.69 -12.84 -3.66
CA ASP A 124 -15.96 -12.70 -4.39
C ASP A 124 -15.79 -12.17 -5.83
N ILE A 125 -14.76 -12.66 -6.53
CA ILE A 125 -14.47 -12.31 -7.94
C ILE A 125 -14.58 -13.55 -8.85
N ALA A 126 -14.75 -14.76 -8.31
CA ALA A 126 -14.73 -15.98 -9.10
C ALA A 126 -15.82 -16.03 -10.18
N ASP A 127 -17.03 -15.57 -9.88
CA ASP A 127 -18.17 -15.55 -10.80
C ASP A 127 -17.96 -14.60 -11.99
N PHE A 128 -16.98 -13.69 -11.88
CA PHE A 128 -16.63 -12.69 -12.90
C PHE A 128 -15.36 -13.03 -13.66
N ALA A 129 -14.87 -14.28 -13.57
CA ALA A 129 -13.61 -14.72 -14.18
C ALA A 129 -13.55 -14.43 -15.69
N ASP A 130 -14.67 -14.67 -16.40
CA ASP A 130 -14.78 -14.49 -17.86
C ASP A 130 -15.29 -13.11 -18.27
N SER A 131 -15.67 -12.26 -17.30
CA SER A 131 -16.09 -10.87 -17.56
C SER A 131 -14.89 -10.00 -17.93
N TYR A 132 -15.15 -8.88 -18.61
CA TYR A 132 -14.17 -7.85 -18.93
C TYR A 132 -14.21 -6.71 -17.91
N PRO A 133 -13.11 -5.93 -17.72
CA PRO A 133 -13.06 -4.85 -16.72
C PRO A 133 -14.22 -3.87 -16.78
N ARG A 134 -14.68 -3.51 -17.98
CA ARG A 134 -15.83 -2.59 -18.20
C ARG A 134 -17.16 -3.10 -17.65
N GLU A 135 -17.27 -4.40 -17.35
CA GLU A 135 -18.49 -5.04 -16.85
C GLU A 135 -18.52 -5.09 -15.32
N LEU A 136 -17.42 -4.69 -14.67
CA LEU A 136 -17.27 -4.71 -13.23
C LEU A 136 -17.47 -3.33 -12.61
N SER A 137 -17.95 -3.31 -11.35
CA SER A 137 -17.94 -2.09 -10.53
C SER A 137 -16.50 -1.66 -10.21
N GLY A 138 -16.30 -0.41 -9.79
CA GLY A 138 -14.98 0.10 -9.40
C GLY A 138 -14.35 -0.72 -8.28
N GLY A 139 -15.13 -1.11 -7.26
CA GLY A 139 -14.65 -1.95 -6.16
C GLY A 139 -14.23 -3.34 -6.61
N MET A 140 -14.99 -3.97 -7.51
CA MET A 140 -14.63 -5.27 -8.07
C MET A 140 -13.33 -5.19 -8.90
N ARG A 141 -13.14 -4.11 -9.67
CA ARG A 141 -11.88 -3.89 -10.40
C ARG A 141 -10.69 -3.73 -9.46
N GLN A 142 -10.86 -3.00 -8.34
CA GLN A 142 -9.80 -2.86 -7.33
C GLN A 142 -9.45 -4.21 -6.68
N ARG A 143 -10.45 -5.03 -6.33
CA ARG A 143 -10.21 -6.40 -5.83
C ARG A 143 -9.46 -7.24 -6.87
N ALA A 144 -9.86 -7.21 -8.13
CA ALA A 144 -9.17 -7.93 -9.20
C ALA A 144 -7.71 -7.49 -9.38
N ALA A 145 -7.44 -6.17 -9.30
CA ALA A 145 -6.09 -5.61 -9.36
C ALA A 145 -5.23 -6.05 -8.16
N LEU A 146 -5.81 -6.10 -6.96
CA LEU A 146 -5.11 -6.62 -5.78
C LEU A 146 -4.81 -8.11 -5.93
N ILE A 147 -5.79 -8.93 -6.35
CA ILE A 147 -5.59 -10.37 -6.57
C ILE A 147 -4.49 -10.60 -7.61
N ARG A 148 -4.46 -9.82 -8.71
CA ARG A 148 -3.37 -9.85 -9.70
C ARG A 148 -2.02 -9.64 -9.06
N THR A 149 -1.92 -8.71 -8.13
CA THR A 149 -0.67 -8.40 -7.42
C THR A 149 -0.29 -9.52 -6.44
N LEU A 150 -1.27 -10.02 -5.66
CA LEU A 150 -1.07 -11.10 -4.68
C LEU A 150 -0.82 -12.47 -5.33
N ALA A 151 -1.30 -12.69 -6.56
CA ALA A 151 -1.05 -13.93 -7.32
C ALA A 151 0.44 -14.24 -7.49
N LEU A 152 1.28 -13.20 -7.50
CA LEU A 152 2.74 -13.32 -7.59
C LEU A 152 3.40 -13.71 -6.26
N LYS A 153 2.65 -13.72 -5.14
CA LYS A 153 3.13 -13.97 -3.78
C LYS A 153 4.30 -13.05 -3.43
N PRO A 154 4.09 -11.73 -3.45
CA PRO A 154 5.14 -10.78 -3.14
C PRO A 154 5.56 -10.87 -1.66
N ASP A 155 6.83 -10.56 -1.36
CA ASP A 155 7.35 -10.41 0.00
C ASP A 155 6.96 -9.03 0.58
N PHE A 156 6.76 -8.04 -0.29
CA PHE A 156 6.46 -6.67 0.04
C PHE A 156 5.36 -6.10 -0.85
N LEU A 157 4.35 -5.48 -0.27
CA LEU A 157 3.23 -4.88 -0.98
C LEU A 157 3.28 -3.35 -0.86
N LEU A 158 3.30 -2.67 -1.99
CA LEU A 158 3.22 -1.22 -2.09
C LEU A 158 1.87 -0.82 -2.69
N LEU A 159 1.13 0.04 -2.01
CA LEU A 159 -0.20 0.50 -2.40
C LEU A 159 -0.20 2.02 -2.55
N ASP A 160 -0.38 2.54 -3.75
CA ASP A 160 -0.42 3.98 -4.02
C ASP A 160 -1.86 4.44 -4.22
N GLU A 161 -2.46 5.03 -3.19
CA GLU A 161 -3.83 5.54 -3.17
C GLU A 161 -4.88 4.57 -3.77
N PRO A 162 -4.90 3.29 -3.39
CA PRO A 162 -5.61 2.24 -4.11
C PRO A 162 -7.13 2.43 -4.14
N PHE A 163 -7.68 3.27 -3.26
CA PHE A 163 -9.14 3.47 -3.14
C PHE A 163 -9.61 4.86 -3.56
N SER A 164 -8.71 5.73 -4.02
CA SER A 164 -9.03 7.14 -4.32
C SER A 164 -10.06 7.34 -5.44
N ALA A 165 -10.19 6.37 -6.35
CA ALA A 165 -11.13 6.41 -7.46
C ALA A 165 -12.55 5.92 -7.10
N LEU A 166 -12.77 5.44 -5.87
CA LEU A 166 -14.05 4.89 -5.41
C LEU A 166 -14.90 5.98 -4.73
N ASP A 167 -16.22 5.88 -4.87
CA ASP A 167 -17.14 6.64 -4.02
C ASP A 167 -16.98 6.27 -2.55
N TYR A 168 -17.46 7.12 -1.66
CA TYR A 168 -17.23 6.99 -0.22
C TYR A 168 -17.70 5.65 0.35
N GLN A 169 -18.91 5.21 0.01
CA GLN A 169 -19.49 3.97 0.55
C GLN A 169 -18.71 2.74 0.08
N THR A 170 -18.49 2.64 -1.22
CA THR A 170 -17.70 1.56 -1.83
C THR A 170 -16.28 1.53 -1.28
N ARG A 171 -15.67 2.69 -1.06
CA ARG A 171 -14.32 2.81 -0.47
C ARG A 171 -14.25 2.19 0.91
N LEU A 172 -15.22 2.46 1.79
CA LEU A 172 -15.27 1.89 3.14
C LEU A 172 -15.29 0.35 3.10
N ASP A 173 -16.17 -0.21 2.27
CA ASP A 173 -16.33 -1.67 2.19
C ASP A 173 -15.09 -2.33 1.56
N VAL A 174 -14.59 -1.77 0.45
CA VAL A 174 -13.42 -2.32 -0.26
C VAL A 174 -12.14 -2.18 0.57
N SER A 175 -11.94 -1.07 1.29
CA SER A 175 -10.76 -0.90 2.15
C SER A 175 -10.76 -1.91 3.30
N ASP A 176 -11.92 -2.21 3.90
CA ASP A 176 -12.07 -3.22 4.94
C ASP A 176 -11.72 -4.62 4.42
N ASP A 177 -12.26 -4.99 3.26
CA ASP A 177 -11.99 -6.28 2.64
C ASP A 177 -10.50 -6.43 2.30
N ILE A 178 -9.92 -5.41 1.67
CA ILE A 178 -8.49 -5.41 1.29
C ILE A 178 -7.59 -5.48 2.53
N ALA A 179 -7.90 -4.74 3.59
CA ALA A 179 -7.15 -4.82 4.84
C ALA A 179 -7.17 -6.24 5.44
N LYS A 180 -8.33 -6.91 5.46
CA LYS A 180 -8.45 -8.31 5.91
C LYS A 180 -7.58 -9.25 5.07
N ILE A 181 -7.63 -9.09 3.74
CA ILE A 181 -6.85 -9.87 2.79
C ILE A 181 -5.35 -9.79 3.11
N ILE A 182 -4.85 -8.56 3.20
CA ILE A 182 -3.43 -8.28 3.42
C ILE A 182 -2.99 -8.83 4.78
N ARG A 183 -3.78 -8.62 5.84
CA ARG A 183 -3.46 -9.11 7.17
C ARG A 183 -3.43 -10.64 7.24
N GLN A 184 -4.35 -11.33 6.58
CA GLN A 184 -4.35 -12.80 6.50
C GLN A 184 -3.12 -13.33 5.75
N SER A 185 -2.65 -12.63 4.74
CA SER A 185 -1.45 -13.01 3.96
C SER A 185 -0.14 -12.75 4.72
N ARG A 186 -0.16 -11.92 5.79
CA ARG A 186 1.00 -11.47 6.58
C ARG A 186 2.11 -10.82 5.72
N VAL A 187 1.76 -10.30 4.57
CA VAL A 187 2.69 -9.58 3.69
C VAL A 187 3.00 -8.22 4.32
N THR A 188 4.27 -7.86 4.41
CA THR A 188 4.67 -6.49 4.80
C THR A 188 4.11 -5.51 3.80
N THR A 189 3.40 -4.47 4.28
CA THR A 189 2.64 -3.57 3.40
C THR A 189 2.92 -2.11 3.73
N LEU A 190 3.13 -1.31 2.69
CA LEU A 190 3.25 0.14 2.78
C LEU A 190 2.17 0.79 1.90
N LEU A 191 1.23 1.43 2.54
CA LEU A 191 0.12 2.16 1.92
C LEU A 191 0.45 3.64 1.83
N VAL A 192 0.24 4.25 0.69
CA VAL A 192 0.14 5.71 0.55
C VAL A 192 -1.32 6.08 0.40
N THR A 193 -1.79 7.00 1.23
CA THR A 193 -3.15 7.54 1.15
C THR A 193 -3.18 9.00 1.61
N HIS A 194 -4.22 9.73 1.18
CA HIS A 194 -4.56 11.05 1.71
C HIS A 194 -5.76 11.01 2.67
N ASP A 195 -6.38 9.84 2.85
CA ASP A 195 -7.51 9.64 3.76
C ASP A 195 -7.00 9.21 5.15
N LEU A 196 -7.14 10.11 6.14
CA LEU A 196 -6.74 9.85 7.52
C LEU A 196 -7.54 8.71 8.15
N SER A 197 -8.84 8.64 7.84
CA SER A 197 -9.72 7.62 8.42
C SER A 197 -9.34 6.23 7.92
N GLU A 198 -8.95 6.14 6.66
CA GLU A 198 -8.39 4.92 6.08
C GLU A 198 -7.09 4.54 6.79
N ALA A 199 -6.09 5.44 6.81
CA ALA A 199 -4.80 5.17 7.44
C ALA A 199 -4.95 4.69 8.90
N ILE A 200 -5.76 5.38 9.71
CA ILE A 200 -5.97 5.05 11.13
C ILE A 200 -6.65 3.70 11.31
N SER A 201 -7.61 3.37 10.44
CA SER A 201 -8.42 2.16 10.61
C SER A 201 -7.73 0.87 10.18
N ILE A 202 -6.72 0.94 9.32
CA ILE A 202 -6.12 -0.26 8.72
C ILE A 202 -4.63 -0.45 8.98
N SER A 203 -3.90 0.58 9.43
CA SER A 203 -2.45 0.46 9.63
C SER A 203 -2.05 0.28 11.10
N ASP A 204 -0.88 -0.33 11.31
CA ASP A 204 -0.26 -0.47 12.63
C ASP A 204 0.55 0.77 13.00
N ARG A 205 1.12 1.46 11.99
CA ARG A 205 1.81 2.74 12.14
C ARG A 205 1.54 3.67 10.98
N ILE A 206 1.57 4.97 11.27
CA ILE A 206 1.40 6.03 10.29
C ILE A 206 2.65 6.91 10.27
N ILE A 207 3.24 7.06 9.09
CA ILE A 207 4.36 7.95 8.81
C ILE A 207 3.78 9.23 8.21
N VAL A 208 3.93 10.34 8.92
CA VAL A 208 3.42 11.64 8.48
C VAL A 208 4.53 12.40 7.76
N LEU A 209 4.28 12.75 6.51
CA LEU A 209 5.18 13.60 5.72
C LEU A 209 4.72 15.06 5.76
N GLY A 210 5.71 15.96 5.89
CA GLY A 210 5.52 17.40 5.73
C GLY A 210 5.44 17.83 4.26
N LYS A 211 5.21 19.16 4.06
CA LYS A 211 5.20 19.78 2.72
C LYS A 211 6.52 19.57 1.98
N ARG A 212 6.45 19.77 0.69
CA ARG A 212 7.58 19.64 -0.23
C ARG A 212 8.74 20.59 0.09
N PRO A 213 10.01 20.09 0.10
CA PRO A 213 10.40 18.70 -0.08
C PRO A 213 9.94 17.82 1.08
N GLY A 214 9.31 16.67 0.74
CA GLY A 214 8.78 15.76 1.74
C GLY A 214 9.86 15.30 2.71
N HIS A 215 9.56 15.39 3.99
CA HIS A 215 10.39 14.93 5.11
C HIS A 215 9.49 14.30 6.16
N ILE A 216 10.01 13.42 6.99
CA ILE A 216 9.21 12.81 8.05
C ILE A 216 9.05 13.82 9.20
N ARG A 217 7.81 14.08 9.55
CA ARG A 217 7.44 14.90 10.72
C ARG A 217 7.29 14.05 11.97
N SER A 218 6.51 12.98 11.85
CA SER A 218 6.26 12.07 12.96
C SER A 218 5.96 10.66 12.45
N ILE A 219 6.15 9.68 13.33
CA ILE A 219 5.73 8.31 13.13
C ILE A 219 4.85 7.95 14.32
N ILE A 220 3.60 7.60 14.06
CA ILE A 220 2.58 7.38 15.08
C ILE A 220 2.19 5.91 15.04
N THR A 221 2.33 5.21 16.17
CA THR A 221 1.83 3.84 16.33
C THR A 221 0.35 3.90 16.65
N ILE A 222 -0.44 3.08 15.96
CA ILE A 222 -1.87 2.94 16.17
C ILE A 222 -2.09 1.71 17.05
N ASP A 223 -2.56 1.94 18.26
CA ASP A 223 -2.89 0.89 19.22
C ASP A 223 -4.19 1.23 19.93
N PHE A 224 -5.21 0.46 19.68
CA PHE A 224 -6.52 0.63 20.30
C PHE A 224 -6.64 -0.07 21.65
N GLY A 225 -5.60 -0.76 22.13
CA GLY A 225 -5.60 -1.47 23.40
C GLY A 225 -6.53 -2.68 23.46
N SER A 226 -6.93 -3.22 22.30
CA SER A 226 -7.79 -4.40 22.21
C SER A 226 -6.97 -5.68 22.19
N GLU A 227 -7.48 -6.76 22.82
CA GLU A 227 -6.83 -8.08 22.85
C GLU A 227 -6.79 -8.74 21.47
N HIS A 228 -7.68 -8.34 20.56
CA HIS A 228 -7.73 -8.80 19.18
C HIS A 228 -7.61 -7.62 18.22
N GLN A 229 -7.18 -7.92 17.02
CA GLN A 229 -7.06 -6.93 15.96
C GLN A 229 -8.45 -6.49 15.51
N LEU A 230 -8.72 -5.18 15.61
CA LEU A 230 -9.97 -4.61 15.17
C LEU A 230 -10.10 -4.65 13.64
N SER A 231 -11.31 -4.90 13.15
CA SER A 231 -11.66 -4.59 11.77
C SER A 231 -11.62 -3.08 11.54
N SER A 232 -11.50 -2.62 10.30
CA SER A 232 -11.50 -1.19 10.01
C SER A 232 -12.81 -0.52 10.45
N LYS A 233 -13.95 -1.24 10.42
CA LYS A 233 -15.24 -0.73 10.92
C LYS A 233 -15.22 -0.53 12.44
N GLU A 234 -14.72 -1.52 13.19
CA GLU A 234 -14.58 -1.44 14.65
C GLU A 234 -13.60 -0.33 15.05
N ALA A 235 -12.46 -0.21 14.36
CA ALA A 235 -11.49 0.83 14.61
C ALA A 235 -12.10 2.25 14.47
N ARG A 236 -12.93 2.49 13.43
CA ARG A 236 -13.56 3.78 13.18
C ARG A 236 -14.57 4.22 14.26
N ILE A 237 -15.21 3.28 14.95
CA ILE A 237 -16.15 3.57 16.04
C ILE A 237 -15.48 3.53 17.41
N HIS A 238 -14.21 3.17 17.49
CA HIS A 238 -13.47 3.06 18.74
C HIS A 238 -13.24 4.47 19.37
N PRO A 239 -13.39 4.64 20.70
CA PRO A 239 -13.25 5.94 21.36
C PRO A 239 -11.91 6.64 21.11
N GLN A 240 -10.82 5.88 20.96
CA GLN A 240 -9.49 6.42 20.69
C GLN A 240 -9.28 6.89 19.23
N PHE A 241 -10.16 6.50 18.30
CA PHE A 241 -10.02 6.88 16.89
C PHE A 241 -9.94 8.38 16.69
N GLN A 242 -10.82 9.13 17.37
CA GLN A 242 -10.86 10.58 17.28
C GLN A 242 -9.58 11.24 17.84
N ASN A 243 -8.95 10.62 18.84
CA ASN A 243 -7.68 11.11 19.39
C ASN A 243 -6.56 11.00 18.35
N TYR A 244 -6.43 9.83 17.68
CA TYR A 244 -5.47 9.66 16.59
C TYR A 244 -5.75 10.60 15.43
N PHE A 245 -7.02 10.75 15.04
CA PHE A 245 -7.41 11.67 13.99
C PHE A 245 -6.97 13.11 14.30
N ASN A 246 -7.27 13.60 15.51
CA ASN A 246 -6.90 14.95 15.93
C ASN A 246 -5.37 15.13 16.02
N GLN A 247 -4.65 14.12 16.51
CA GLN A 247 -3.19 14.14 16.59
C GLN A 247 -2.58 14.29 15.20
N ILE A 248 -2.95 13.41 14.27
CA ILE A 248 -2.42 13.41 12.91
C ILE A 248 -2.82 14.66 12.14
N TRP A 249 -4.07 15.11 12.32
CA TRP A 249 -4.55 16.36 11.72
C TRP A 249 -3.74 17.58 12.14
N LYS A 250 -3.35 17.68 13.42
CA LYS A 250 -2.47 18.75 13.92
C LYS A 250 -1.10 18.69 13.22
N GLU A 251 -0.52 17.51 13.10
CA GLU A 251 0.75 17.30 12.37
C GLU A 251 0.69 17.79 10.94
N LEU A 252 -0.42 17.56 10.24
CA LEU A 252 -0.60 17.99 8.85
C LEU A 252 -0.82 19.50 8.71
N LYS A 253 -1.48 20.14 9.69
CA LYS A 253 -1.78 21.61 9.67
C LYS A 253 -0.62 22.51 10.04
N HIS A 254 0.33 22.06 10.85
CA HIS A 254 1.46 22.90 11.30
C HIS A 254 2.40 23.37 10.18
N ASP A 255 2.11 23.04 8.93
CA ASP A 255 2.81 23.54 7.75
C ASP A 255 2.11 24.76 7.09
N GLU A 256 0.98 25.23 7.60
CA GLU A 256 0.35 26.47 7.17
C GLU A 256 0.93 27.67 7.92
#